data_35a4f0fa4f26fab51bc4aa57e37edaec
#
_entry.id   35a4f0fa4f26fab51bc4aa57e37edaec
#
_cell.length_a   1.000
_cell.length_b   1.000
_cell.length_c   1.000
_cell.angle_alpha   90.00
_cell.angle_beta   90.00
_cell.angle_gamma   90.00
#
_symmetry.space_group_name_H-M   'P 1'
#
loop_
_entity.id
_entity.type
_entity.pdbx_description
1 polymer ?
#
loop_
_entity_poly.entity_id
_entity_poly.type
_entity_poly.pdbx_seq_one_letter_code
_entity_poly.pdbx_strand_id
1 'polypeptide(L)'
;MMMHFRGCSGKPNKQARAYHSGETEDARLFLEHLHQRFPYNPKVAVGISLGGNMLVNYLAKYADQPLLNEATIISAPLDLAACSKRIERGFSKLYNSYLLGSLKQSALQKLHLLEDKLGIDRETIQNMRFLHQFDDAITAPLHGFLNARDYYQKCSGLPKLNQTSIPINLIHAKDDPFMTDEVIPNFKLADNITYHLMPKGGHVGFIQGTPSSPKFWLEMVVPAFYDKFVSSIYYQDVNHDRTLARN
;
A
#
# COMPACT_ATOMS: atom_id res chain seq x y z
N MET A 1 12.29 5.49 -6.99
CA MET A 1 12.76 5.06 -5.64
C MET A 1 11.72 4.15 -5.01
N MET A 2 12.11 3.21 -4.16
CA MET A 2 11.19 2.28 -3.49
C MET A 2 11.34 2.44 -1.97
N MET A 3 10.22 2.54 -1.27
CA MET A 3 10.16 2.53 0.19
C MET A 3 9.76 1.13 0.67
N HIS A 4 10.54 0.56 1.57
CA HIS A 4 10.13 -0.63 2.31
C HIS A 4 9.33 -0.26 3.54
N PHE A 5 8.31 -1.04 3.86
CA PHE A 5 7.70 -0.96 5.17
C PHE A 5 8.71 -1.23 6.28
N ARG A 6 8.47 -0.66 7.43
CA ARG A 6 9.29 -0.83 8.64
C ARG A 6 9.50 -2.31 8.97
N GLY A 7 10.77 -2.75 9.02
CA GLY A 7 11.14 -4.14 9.25
C GLY A 7 11.06 -5.06 8.02
N CYS A 8 10.73 -4.54 6.82
CA CYS A 8 10.63 -5.35 5.59
C CYS A 8 11.83 -5.22 4.65
N SER A 9 12.92 -4.58 5.07
CA SER A 9 14.16 -4.43 4.26
C SER A 9 15.17 -5.57 4.45
N GLY A 10 14.76 -6.70 5.02
CA GLY A 10 15.66 -7.81 5.39
C GLY A 10 16.36 -7.63 6.75
N LYS A 11 16.21 -6.48 7.40
CA LYS A 11 16.73 -6.21 8.75
C LYS A 11 15.58 -5.82 9.68
N PRO A 12 15.47 -6.40 10.89
CA PRO A 12 14.47 -5.99 11.85
C PRO A 12 14.73 -4.53 12.29
N ASN A 13 13.67 -3.78 12.49
CA ASN A 13 13.78 -2.47 13.12
C ASN A 13 14.05 -2.61 14.63
N LYS A 14 14.62 -1.58 15.23
CA LYS A 14 15.12 -1.60 16.63
C LYS A 14 14.04 -1.37 17.69
N GLN A 15 12.80 -1.14 17.32
CA GLN A 15 11.67 -0.88 18.22
C GLN A 15 10.66 -2.03 18.18
N ALA A 16 9.85 -2.19 19.23
CA ALA A 16 8.72 -3.12 19.22
C ALA A 16 7.74 -2.81 18.08
N ARG A 17 7.52 -1.52 17.78
CA ARG A 17 6.69 -1.03 16.68
C ARG A 17 7.00 -1.76 15.36
N ALA A 18 5.96 -2.13 14.62
CA ALA A 18 6.02 -2.71 13.29
C ALA A 18 5.34 -1.79 12.26
N TYR A 19 5.21 -2.21 11.02
CA TYR A 19 4.31 -1.56 10.07
C TYR A 19 2.88 -2.06 10.25
N HIS A 20 1.92 -1.26 9.81
CA HIS A 20 0.53 -1.67 9.65
C HIS A 20 -0.13 -0.94 8.46
N SER A 21 -1.31 -1.37 8.04
CA SER A 21 -1.96 -0.91 6.82
C SER A 21 -2.34 0.59 6.81
N GLY A 22 -2.42 1.22 7.97
CA GLY A 22 -2.69 2.65 8.13
C GLY A 22 -1.45 3.47 8.53
N GLU A 23 -0.24 2.89 8.49
CA GLU A 23 0.99 3.59 8.86
C GLU A 23 1.39 4.58 7.76
N THR A 24 1.27 5.86 8.06
CA THR A 24 1.50 6.95 7.10
C THR A 24 2.70 7.82 7.42
N GLU A 25 3.24 7.73 8.64
CA GLU A 25 4.31 8.63 9.09
C GLU A 25 5.64 8.30 8.42
N ASP A 26 5.97 7.01 8.25
CA ASP A 26 7.18 6.61 7.52
C ASP A 26 7.11 7.06 6.06
N ALA A 27 5.93 6.98 5.43
CA ALA A 27 5.71 7.46 4.07
C ALA A 27 5.86 8.99 4.00
N ARG A 28 5.34 9.73 4.99
CA ARG A 28 5.48 11.18 5.08
C ARG A 28 6.95 11.58 5.17
N LEU A 29 7.71 11.01 6.09
CA LEU A 29 9.14 11.28 6.25
C LEU A 29 9.93 10.97 4.98
N PHE A 30 9.62 9.86 4.31
CA PHE A 30 10.26 9.50 3.05
C PHE A 30 9.96 10.53 1.95
N LEU A 31 8.72 10.96 1.80
CA LEU A 31 8.31 11.95 0.81
C LEU A 31 8.86 13.35 1.12
N GLU A 32 8.95 13.76 2.38
CA GLU A 32 9.60 15.00 2.79
C GLU A 32 11.08 14.99 2.42
N HIS A 33 11.80 13.88 2.67
CA HIS A 33 13.18 13.74 2.23
C HIS A 33 13.31 13.84 0.70
N LEU A 34 12.40 13.21 -0.06
CA LEU A 34 12.37 13.34 -1.51
C LEU A 34 12.07 14.76 -1.97
N HIS A 35 11.16 15.45 -1.28
CA HIS A 35 10.82 16.82 -1.60
C HIS A 35 12.02 17.77 -1.38
N GLN A 36 12.76 17.58 -0.29
CA GLN A 36 13.98 18.36 -0.03
C GLN A 36 15.07 18.10 -1.06
N ARG A 37 15.23 16.83 -1.48
CA ARG A 37 16.26 16.45 -2.45
C ARG A 37 15.91 16.83 -3.89
N PHE A 38 14.63 16.83 -4.23
CA PHE A 38 14.11 17.10 -5.57
C PHE A 38 12.92 18.06 -5.50
N PRO A 39 13.15 19.35 -5.10
CA PRO A 39 12.04 20.28 -4.80
C PRO A 39 11.15 20.58 -6.00
N TYR A 40 11.72 20.66 -7.19
CA TYR A 40 11.01 21.06 -8.40
C TYR A 40 10.46 19.89 -9.24
N ASN A 41 10.87 18.66 -8.94
CA ASN A 41 10.41 17.51 -9.71
C ASN A 41 9.01 17.07 -9.24
N PRO A 42 8.08 16.76 -10.15
CA PRO A 42 6.82 16.15 -9.80
C PRO A 42 7.07 14.79 -9.14
N LYS A 43 6.25 14.45 -8.16
CA LYS A 43 6.32 13.22 -7.40
C LYS A 43 5.05 12.43 -7.60
N VAL A 44 5.20 11.20 -8.05
CA VAL A 44 4.10 10.25 -8.22
C VAL A 44 4.37 9.01 -7.38
N ALA A 45 3.33 8.33 -6.93
CA ALA A 45 3.47 7.13 -6.14
C ALA A 45 2.63 5.99 -6.71
N VAL A 46 3.17 4.78 -6.61
CA VAL A 46 2.44 3.54 -6.89
C VAL A 46 2.39 2.72 -5.62
N GLY A 47 1.19 2.44 -5.13
CA GLY A 47 0.94 1.56 -3.98
C GLY A 47 0.30 0.26 -4.43
N ILE A 48 0.91 -0.88 -4.08
CA ILE A 48 0.42 -2.20 -4.44
C ILE A 48 -0.04 -2.93 -3.19
N SER A 49 -1.20 -3.59 -3.27
CA SER A 49 -1.75 -4.39 -2.16
C SER A 49 -1.82 -3.58 -0.87
N LEU A 50 -1.21 -4.04 0.23
CA LEU A 50 -1.15 -3.31 1.50
C LEU A 50 -0.57 -1.90 1.35
N GLY A 51 0.43 -1.73 0.45
CA GLY A 51 1.00 -0.43 0.11
C GLY A 51 0.00 0.52 -0.54
N GLY A 52 -0.95 -0.01 -1.32
CA GLY A 52 -2.05 0.75 -1.89
C GLY A 52 -3.02 1.26 -0.82
N ASN A 53 -3.41 0.41 0.13
CA ASN A 53 -4.27 0.84 1.25
C ASN A 53 -3.55 1.87 2.15
N MET A 54 -2.27 1.69 2.44
CA MET A 54 -1.46 2.67 3.16
C MET A 54 -1.42 4.00 2.40
N LEU A 55 -1.25 3.97 1.08
CA LEU A 55 -1.20 5.18 0.25
C LEU A 55 -2.54 5.94 0.27
N VAL A 56 -3.69 5.26 0.24
CA VAL A 56 -5.01 5.89 0.45
C VAL A 56 -5.09 6.57 1.82
N ASN A 57 -4.67 5.88 2.88
CA ASN A 57 -4.63 6.46 4.23
C ASN A 57 -3.72 7.69 4.29
N TYR A 58 -2.56 7.65 3.63
CA TYR A 58 -1.64 8.78 3.53
C TYR A 58 -2.29 9.97 2.81
N LEU A 59 -2.87 9.75 1.64
CA LEU A 59 -3.49 10.80 0.84
C LEU A 59 -4.69 11.44 1.53
N ALA A 60 -5.48 10.67 2.25
CA ALA A 60 -6.59 11.20 3.04
C ALA A 60 -6.11 12.01 4.26
N LYS A 61 -5.10 11.49 4.99
CA LYS A 61 -4.56 12.17 6.19
C LYS A 61 -3.88 13.50 5.87
N TYR A 62 -3.21 13.58 4.72
CA TYR A 62 -2.43 14.76 4.30
C TYR A 62 -3.03 15.45 3.07
N ALA A 63 -4.36 15.41 2.93
CA ALA A 63 -5.06 15.97 1.78
C ALA A 63 -4.80 17.47 1.56
N ASP A 64 -4.65 18.25 2.63
CA ASP A 64 -4.39 19.68 2.57
C ASP A 64 -2.96 20.02 2.14
N GLN A 65 -2.02 19.11 2.31
CA GLN A 65 -0.61 19.31 1.97
C GLN A 65 0.01 18.05 1.34
N PRO A 66 -0.50 17.60 0.19
CA PRO A 66 0.04 16.43 -0.48
C PRO A 66 1.44 16.72 -1.01
N LEU A 67 2.39 15.83 -0.75
CA LEU A 67 3.73 15.88 -1.36
C LEU A 67 3.78 15.11 -2.69
N LEU A 68 2.66 14.58 -3.13
CA LEU A 68 2.48 13.84 -4.36
C LEU A 68 1.60 14.61 -5.34
N ASN A 69 1.91 14.50 -6.62
CA ASN A 69 1.14 15.11 -7.70
C ASN A 69 0.06 14.16 -8.24
N GLU A 70 0.30 12.86 -8.17
CA GLU A 70 -0.63 11.81 -8.60
C GLU A 70 -0.28 10.48 -7.95
N ALA A 71 -1.25 9.57 -7.84
CA ALA A 71 -1.04 8.24 -7.28
C ALA A 71 -1.72 7.15 -8.12
N THR A 72 -1.12 5.97 -8.16
CA THR A 72 -1.75 4.74 -8.66
C THR A 72 -1.85 3.72 -7.52
N ILE A 73 -3.05 3.20 -7.32
CA ILE A 73 -3.38 2.24 -6.27
C ILE A 73 -3.81 0.94 -6.93
N ILE A 74 -3.06 -0.14 -6.68
CA ILE A 74 -3.24 -1.41 -7.36
C ILE A 74 -3.59 -2.48 -6.34
N SER A 75 -4.71 -3.16 -6.55
CA SER A 75 -5.16 -4.33 -5.78
C SER A 75 -5.08 -4.11 -4.26
N ALA A 76 -5.51 -2.92 -3.82
CA ALA A 76 -5.46 -2.55 -2.41
C ALA A 76 -6.59 -3.22 -1.62
N PRO A 77 -6.31 -3.81 -0.44
CA PRO A 77 -7.33 -4.35 0.46
C PRO A 77 -8.07 -3.21 1.18
N LEU A 78 -8.90 -2.49 0.42
CA LEU A 78 -9.59 -1.28 0.89
C LEU A 78 -10.59 -1.52 2.03
N ASP A 79 -11.11 -2.77 2.15
CA ASP A 79 -11.80 -3.27 3.34
C ASP A 79 -10.96 -4.38 3.99
N LEU A 80 -10.22 -4.02 5.03
CA LEU A 80 -9.30 -4.93 5.71
C LEU A 80 -10.02 -6.10 6.39
N ALA A 81 -11.23 -5.88 6.92
CA ALA A 81 -12.00 -6.91 7.60
C ALA A 81 -12.50 -7.96 6.60
N ALA A 82 -13.02 -7.54 5.45
CA ALA A 82 -13.46 -8.43 4.39
C ALA A 82 -12.27 -9.22 3.78
N CYS A 83 -11.16 -8.55 3.49
CA CYS A 83 -9.95 -9.20 2.97
C CYS A 83 -9.35 -10.19 3.97
N SER A 84 -9.30 -9.86 5.27
CA SER A 84 -8.83 -10.78 6.30
C SER A 84 -9.68 -12.06 6.35
N LYS A 85 -11.01 -11.95 6.32
CA LYS A 85 -11.90 -13.11 6.23
C LYS A 85 -11.74 -13.91 4.92
N ARG A 86 -11.49 -13.20 3.81
CA ARG A 86 -11.34 -13.85 2.50
C ARG A 86 -10.10 -14.72 2.41
N ILE A 87 -8.98 -14.23 2.93
CA ILE A 87 -7.69 -14.94 2.86
C ILE A 87 -7.66 -16.20 3.75
N GLU A 88 -8.58 -16.32 4.69
CA GLU A 88 -8.74 -17.49 5.56
C GLU A 88 -9.53 -18.64 4.90
N ARG A 89 -10.01 -18.47 3.65
CA ARG A 89 -10.91 -19.43 3.00
C ARG A 89 -10.37 -19.95 1.67
N GLY A 90 -10.72 -21.20 1.36
CA GLY A 90 -10.42 -21.82 0.09
C GLY A 90 -8.90 -21.85 -0.20
N PHE A 91 -8.54 -21.66 -1.46
CA PHE A 91 -7.16 -21.66 -1.93
C PHE A 91 -6.32 -20.50 -1.34
N SER A 92 -6.97 -19.41 -0.95
CA SER A 92 -6.29 -18.25 -0.37
C SER A 92 -5.64 -18.54 1.00
N LYS A 93 -5.98 -19.67 1.65
CA LYS A 93 -5.30 -20.14 2.87
C LYS A 93 -3.78 -20.34 2.69
N LEU A 94 -3.32 -20.69 1.50
CA LEU A 94 -1.88 -20.81 1.22
C LEU A 94 -1.19 -19.44 1.38
N TYR A 95 -1.84 -18.39 0.91
CA TYR A 95 -1.33 -17.02 1.08
C TYR A 95 -1.40 -16.55 2.54
N ASN A 96 -2.50 -16.89 3.26
CA ASN A 96 -2.56 -16.61 4.70
C ASN A 96 -1.35 -17.25 5.41
N SER A 97 -1.05 -18.52 5.13
CA SER A 97 0.08 -19.22 5.75
C SER A 97 1.41 -18.55 5.41
N TYR A 98 1.61 -18.13 4.17
CA TYR A 98 2.83 -17.45 3.73
C TYR A 98 3.00 -16.08 4.41
N LEU A 99 1.96 -15.24 4.39
CA LEU A 99 2.00 -13.91 4.99
C LEU A 99 2.14 -13.98 6.51
N LEU A 100 1.35 -14.82 7.16
CA LEU A 100 1.42 -15.04 8.60
C LEU A 100 2.77 -15.60 9.02
N GLY A 101 3.36 -16.51 8.23
CA GLY A 101 4.70 -17.03 8.45
C GLY A 101 5.76 -15.93 8.51
N SER A 102 5.73 -15.00 7.55
CA SER A 102 6.64 -13.85 7.50
C SER A 102 6.43 -12.90 8.69
N LEU A 103 5.19 -12.63 9.06
CA LEU A 103 4.86 -11.80 10.24
C LEU A 103 5.33 -12.43 11.53
N LYS A 104 5.09 -13.74 11.74
CA LYS A 104 5.58 -14.50 12.88
C LYS A 104 7.10 -14.46 12.98
N GLN A 105 7.79 -14.69 11.86
CA GLN A 105 9.24 -14.62 11.81
C GLN A 105 9.76 -13.25 12.25
N SER A 106 9.17 -12.16 11.71
CA SER A 106 9.52 -10.80 12.08
C SER A 106 9.24 -10.50 13.55
N ALA A 107 8.14 -10.99 14.10
CA ALA A 107 7.81 -10.85 15.52
C ALA A 107 8.80 -11.62 16.42
N LEU A 108 9.12 -12.86 16.06
CA LEU A 108 10.05 -13.69 16.82
C LEU A 108 11.49 -13.12 16.85
N GLN A 109 11.91 -12.40 15.81
CA GLN A 109 13.20 -11.68 15.81
C GLN A 109 13.26 -10.55 16.83
N LYS A 110 12.10 -10.05 17.26
CA LYS A 110 11.96 -8.96 18.25
C LYS A 110 11.22 -9.42 19.50
N LEU A 111 11.22 -10.72 19.80
CA LEU A 111 10.41 -11.32 20.86
C LEU A 111 10.59 -10.60 22.20
N HIS A 112 11.84 -10.34 22.62
CA HIS A 112 12.15 -9.64 23.86
C HIS A 112 11.43 -8.27 23.98
N LEU A 113 11.29 -7.52 22.88
CA LEU A 113 10.57 -6.25 22.87
C LEU A 113 9.05 -6.43 22.94
N LEU A 114 8.54 -7.56 22.43
CA LEU A 114 7.11 -7.87 22.43
C LEU A 114 6.69 -8.44 23.79
N GLU A 115 7.53 -9.27 24.41
CA GLU A 115 7.33 -9.76 25.78
C GLU A 115 7.23 -8.61 26.77
N ASP A 116 8.19 -7.68 26.74
CA ASP A 116 8.18 -6.51 27.62
C ASP A 116 6.95 -5.61 27.43
N LYS A 117 6.49 -5.43 26.18
CA LYS A 117 5.44 -4.47 25.88
C LYS A 117 4.04 -5.06 25.91
N LEU A 118 3.87 -6.31 25.52
CA LEU A 118 2.57 -6.97 25.32
C LEU A 118 2.36 -8.18 26.22
N GLY A 119 3.42 -8.68 26.88
CA GLY A 119 3.36 -9.94 27.63
C GLY A 119 3.13 -11.17 26.74
N ILE A 120 3.47 -11.08 25.45
CA ILE A 120 3.24 -12.16 24.49
C ILE A 120 4.50 -13.03 24.35
N ASP A 121 4.35 -14.32 24.51
CA ASP A 121 5.44 -15.28 24.44
C ASP A 121 5.60 -15.92 23.05
N ARG A 122 6.69 -16.69 22.89
CA ARG A 122 7.00 -17.43 21.66
C ARG A 122 5.91 -18.42 21.29
N GLU A 123 5.37 -19.17 22.25
CA GLU A 123 4.39 -20.20 22.00
C GLU A 123 3.10 -19.62 21.46
N THR A 124 2.63 -18.54 22.04
CA THR A 124 1.46 -17.80 21.57
C THR A 124 1.62 -17.35 20.12
N ILE A 125 2.77 -16.76 19.74
CA ILE A 125 3.04 -16.34 18.37
C ILE A 125 3.06 -17.54 17.42
N GLN A 126 3.71 -18.64 17.80
CA GLN A 126 3.82 -19.83 16.97
C GLN A 126 2.49 -20.53 16.73
N ASN A 127 1.57 -20.49 17.70
CA ASN A 127 0.26 -21.13 17.62
C ASN A 127 -0.79 -20.35 16.82
N MET A 128 -0.55 -19.09 16.43
CA MET A 128 -1.45 -18.33 15.57
C MET A 128 -1.61 -19.02 14.21
N ARG A 129 -2.84 -19.11 13.72
CA ARG A 129 -3.21 -19.76 12.45
C ARG A 129 -3.74 -18.80 11.40
N PHE A 130 -4.22 -17.63 11.82
CA PHE A 130 -4.87 -16.65 10.98
C PHE A 130 -4.33 -15.25 11.20
N LEU A 131 -4.35 -14.43 10.14
CA LEU A 131 -3.89 -13.05 10.20
C LEU A 131 -4.60 -12.24 11.27
N HIS A 132 -5.93 -12.40 11.41
CA HIS A 132 -6.68 -11.64 12.42
C HIS A 132 -6.21 -11.92 13.86
N GLN A 133 -5.70 -13.13 14.16
CA GLN A 133 -5.15 -13.46 15.49
C GLN A 133 -3.85 -12.70 15.74
N PHE A 134 -3.00 -12.57 14.71
CA PHE A 134 -1.78 -11.77 14.79
C PHE A 134 -2.11 -10.29 14.94
N ASP A 135 -3.06 -9.80 14.16
CA ASP A 135 -3.48 -8.42 14.22
C ASP A 135 -4.12 -8.06 15.56
N ASP A 136 -4.88 -8.98 16.15
CA ASP A 136 -5.52 -8.77 17.45
C ASP A 136 -4.52 -8.76 18.60
N ALA A 137 -3.59 -9.72 18.60
CA ALA A 137 -2.66 -9.91 19.71
C ALA A 137 -1.40 -9.02 19.61
N ILE A 138 -1.00 -8.60 18.41
CA ILE A 138 0.26 -7.89 18.18
C ILE A 138 0.04 -6.56 17.47
N THR A 139 -0.49 -6.55 16.24
CA THR A 139 -0.59 -5.32 15.44
C THR A 139 -1.42 -4.25 16.15
N ALA A 140 -2.61 -4.61 16.63
CA ALA A 140 -3.52 -3.67 17.26
C ALA A 140 -2.94 -3.05 18.53
N PRO A 141 -2.53 -3.83 19.55
CA PRO A 141 -2.03 -3.25 20.79
C PRO A 141 -0.70 -2.51 20.63
N LEU A 142 0.18 -2.93 19.71
CA LEU A 142 1.43 -2.20 19.43
C LEU A 142 1.20 -0.78 18.92
N HIS A 143 0.09 -0.54 18.27
CA HIS A 143 -0.20 0.73 17.59
C HIS A 143 -1.39 1.48 18.22
N GLY A 144 -1.84 1.05 19.41
CA GLY A 144 -2.88 1.75 20.19
C GLY A 144 -4.30 1.55 19.70
N PHE A 145 -4.55 0.49 18.92
CA PHE A 145 -5.89 0.03 18.59
C PHE A 145 -6.42 -0.91 19.69
N LEU A 146 -7.72 -0.90 19.90
CA LEU A 146 -8.37 -1.73 20.93
C LEU A 146 -8.25 -3.23 20.63
N ASN A 147 -8.37 -3.61 19.36
CA ASN A 147 -8.33 -4.98 18.84
C ASN A 147 -8.22 -4.96 17.30
N ALA A 148 -8.15 -6.12 16.66
CA ALA A 148 -8.07 -6.21 15.20
C ALA A 148 -9.26 -5.54 14.49
N ARG A 149 -10.47 -5.61 15.04
CA ARG A 149 -11.65 -4.96 14.46
C ARG A 149 -11.52 -3.44 14.43
N ASP A 150 -11.07 -2.84 15.53
CA ASP A 150 -10.82 -1.40 15.63
C ASP A 150 -9.71 -0.96 14.66
N TYR A 151 -8.65 -1.77 14.58
CA TYR A 151 -7.57 -1.56 13.60
C TYR A 151 -8.12 -1.58 12.16
N TYR A 152 -8.87 -2.60 11.78
CA TYR A 152 -9.42 -2.70 10.44
C TYR A 152 -10.39 -1.56 10.12
N GLN A 153 -11.25 -1.19 11.05
CA GLN A 153 -12.20 -0.09 10.87
C GLN A 153 -11.47 1.26 10.66
N LYS A 154 -10.44 1.53 11.45
CA LYS A 154 -9.69 2.80 11.37
C LYS A 154 -8.72 2.87 10.19
N CYS A 155 -8.22 1.72 9.74
CA CYS A 155 -7.16 1.66 8.72
C CYS A 155 -7.64 1.19 7.33
N SER A 156 -8.90 0.80 7.16
CA SER A 156 -9.48 0.57 5.83
C SER A 156 -9.52 1.86 5.02
N GLY A 157 -9.09 1.76 3.76
CA GLY A 157 -8.99 2.90 2.86
C GLY A 157 -10.31 3.25 2.16
N LEU A 158 -11.22 2.27 2.01
CA LEU A 158 -12.46 2.44 1.23
C LEU A 158 -13.27 3.70 1.63
N PRO A 159 -13.57 3.93 2.93
CA PRO A 159 -14.33 5.11 3.35
C PRO A 159 -13.55 6.43 3.22
N LYS A 160 -12.27 6.36 2.91
CA LYS A 160 -11.36 7.53 2.82
C LYS A 160 -11.05 7.96 1.38
N LEU A 161 -11.45 7.17 0.38
CA LEU A 161 -11.14 7.45 -1.03
C LEU A 161 -11.52 8.88 -1.43
N ASN A 162 -12.74 9.31 -1.12
CA ASN A 162 -13.22 10.66 -1.48
C ASN A 162 -12.65 11.80 -0.60
N GLN A 163 -11.78 11.49 0.35
CA GLN A 163 -11.05 12.48 1.16
C GLN A 163 -9.70 12.85 0.54
N THR A 164 -9.33 12.24 -0.56
CA THR A 164 -8.06 12.51 -1.26
C THR A 164 -8.21 13.71 -2.19
N SER A 165 -7.15 14.51 -2.36
CA SER A 165 -7.20 15.76 -3.13
C SER A 165 -6.47 15.71 -4.47
N ILE A 166 -5.60 14.71 -4.69
CA ILE A 166 -4.83 14.57 -5.93
C ILE A 166 -5.45 13.53 -6.87
N PRO A 167 -5.13 13.54 -8.17
CA PRO A 167 -5.56 12.51 -9.10
C PRO A 167 -5.11 11.12 -8.68
N ILE A 168 -6.02 10.15 -8.75
CA ILE A 168 -5.78 8.75 -8.40
C ILE A 168 -6.26 7.84 -9.52
N ASN A 169 -5.37 6.92 -9.94
CA ASN A 169 -5.74 5.75 -10.72
C ASN A 169 -5.91 4.56 -9.77
N LEU A 170 -7.14 4.11 -9.57
CA LEU A 170 -7.47 2.96 -8.73
C LEU A 170 -7.70 1.74 -9.61
N ILE A 171 -6.93 0.66 -9.40
CA ILE A 171 -6.96 -0.55 -10.22
C ILE A 171 -7.29 -1.76 -9.35
N HIS A 172 -8.34 -2.49 -9.70
CA HIS A 172 -8.70 -3.79 -9.11
C HIS A 172 -9.03 -4.80 -10.21
N ALA A 173 -8.95 -6.09 -9.89
CA ALA A 173 -9.47 -7.17 -10.72
C ALA A 173 -10.59 -7.92 -9.99
N LYS A 174 -11.65 -8.27 -10.72
CA LYS A 174 -12.80 -9.04 -10.15
C LYS A 174 -12.42 -10.45 -9.72
N ASP A 175 -11.38 -11.02 -10.31
CA ASP A 175 -10.88 -12.36 -10.03
C ASP A 175 -9.71 -12.37 -9.03
N ASP A 176 -9.50 -11.28 -8.28
CA ASP A 176 -8.46 -11.21 -7.25
C ASP A 176 -8.76 -12.18 -6.11
N PRO A 177 -7.89 -13.18 -5.86
CA PRO A 177 -8.14 -14.21 -4.85
C PRO A 177 -8.10 -13.70 -3.40
N PHE A 178 -7.53 -12.51 -3.16
CA PHE A 178 -7.40 -11.90 -1.84
C PHE A 178 -8.57 -10.99 -1.47
N MET A 179 -9.40 -10.64 -2.44
CA MET A 179 -10.42 -9.61 -2.29
C MET A 179 -11.82 -10.18 -2.50
N THR A 180 -12.78 -9.43 -2.08
CA THR A 180 -14.21 -9.68 -2.25
C THR A 180 -14.85 -8.42 -2.81
N ASP A 181 -16.12 -8.48 -3.19
CA ASP A 181 -16.83 -7.33 -3.75
C ASP A 181 -16.92 -6.15 -2.76
N GLU A 182 -16.73 -6.38 -1.46
CA GLU A 182 -16.71 -5.34 -0.43
C GLU A 182 -15.59 -4.31 -0.59
N VAL A 183 -14.50 -4.64 -1.31
CA VAL A 183 -13.44 -3.65 -1.59
C VAL A 183 -13.80 -2.74 -2.76
N ILE A 184 -14.82 -3.10 -3.55
CA ILE A 184 -15.26 -2.33 -4.71
C ILE A 184 -16.13 -1.16 -4.21
N PRO A 185 -15.78 0.10 -4.56
CA PRO A 185 -16.60 1.25 -4.17
C PRO A 185 -18.03 1.12 -4.69
N ASN A 186 -19.00 1.11 -3.80
CA ASN A 186 -20.44 1.09 -4.10
C ASN A 186 -21.10 2.47 -3.95
N PHE A 187 -20.29 3.53 -3.96
CA PHE A 187 -20.67 4.93 -3.87
C PHE A 187 -20.03 5.72 -5.01
N LYS A 188 -20.53 6.94 -5.27
CA LYS A 188 -19.94 7.82 -6.28
C LYS A 188 -18.54 8.24 -5.83
N LEU A 189 -17.55 7.89 -6.63
CA LEU A 189 -16.17 8.37 -6.44
C LEU A 189 -16.07 9.85 -6.79
N ALA A 190 -15.16 10.56 -6.14
CA ALA A 190 -14.81 11.92 -6.45
C ALA A 190 -14.18 12.02 -7.86
N ASP A 191 -14.32 13.19 -8.50
CA ASP A 191 -13.91 13.38 -9.90
C ASP A 191 -12.41 13.25 -10.13
N ASN A 192 -11.60 13.34 -9.09
CA ASN A 192 -10.15 13.10 -9.13
C ASN A 192 -9.76 11.61 -9.11
N ILE A 193 -10.71 10.67 -9.01
CA ILE A 193 -10.45 9.23 -8.95
C ILE A 193 -10.93 8.55 -10.24
N THR A 194 -10.00 7.99 -11.01
CA THR A 194 -10.30 7.12 -12.14
C THR A 194 -10.23 5.66 -11.70
N TYR A 195 -11.36 4.94 -11.79
CA TYR A 195 -11.44 3.55 -11.36
C TYR A 195 -11.38 2.57 -12.53
N HIS A 196 -10.40 1.67 -12.51
CA HIS A 196 -10.16 0.61 -13.47
C HIS A 196 -10.49 -0.74 -12.85
N LEU A 197 -11.76 -1.19 -12.96
CA LEU A 197 -12.17 -2.51 -12.50
C LEU A 197 -12.03 -3.53 -13.64
N MET A 198 -10.93 -4.27 -13.64
CA MET A 198 -10.62 -5.24 -14.67
C MET A 198 -11.39 -6.55 -14.45
N PRO A 199 -11.93 -7.20 -15.53
CA PRO A 199 -12.60 -8.49 -15.39
C PRO A 199 -11.67 -9.59 -14.90
N LYS A 200 -10.41 -9.55 -15.32
CA LYS A 200 -9.35 -10.49 -14.97
C LYS A 200 -8.04 -9.75 -14.74
N GLY A 201 -7.25 -10.24 -13.80
CA GLY A 201 -5.96 -9.63 -13.43
C GLY A 201 -5.28 -10.40 -12.30
N GLY A 202 -6.04 -11.18 -11.56
CA GLY A 202 -5.57 -11.74 -10.30
C GLY A 202 -5.19 -10.64 -9.31
N HIS A 203 -4.26 -10.91 -8.42
CA HIS A 203 -3.84 -9.90 -7.43
C HIS A 203 -2.91 -8.84 -8.03
N VAL A 204 -1.86 -9.25 -8.75
CA VAL A 204 -0.85 -8.34 -9.30
C VAL A 204 -0.36 -8.77 -10.69
N GLY A 205 -0.92 -9.82 -11.26
CA GLY A 205 -0.45 -10.37 -12.52
C GLY A 205 -0.83 -9.49 -13.71
N PHE A 206 -2.12 -9.24 -13.89
CA PHE A 206 -2.67 -8.48 -15.01
C PHE A 206 -2.03 -8.87 -16.36
N ILE A 207 -1.88 -10.21 -16.56
CA ILE A 207 -1.20 -10.76 -17.73
C ILE A 207 -2.17 -10.82 -18.89
N GLN A 208 -1.74 -10.34 -20.05
CA GLN A 208 -2.43 -10.38 -21.33
C GLN A 208 -1.59 -11.14 -22.37
N GLY A 209 -2.16 -11.37 -23.56
CA GLY A 209 -1.45 -12.06 -24.64
C GLY A 209 -1.58 -13.58 -24.56
N THR A 210 -0.58 -14.28 -25.11
CA THR A 210 -0.52 -15.75 -25.15
C THR A 210 0.54 -16.28 -24.19
N PRO A 211 0.51 -17.56 -23.78
CA PRO A 211 1.56 -18.16 -22.96
C PRO A 211 2.97 -18.04 -23.56
N SER A 212 3.08 -18.01 -24.88
CA SER A 212 4.35 -17.83 -25.61
C SER A 212 4.77 -16.37 -25.77
N SER A 213 3.87 -15.41 -25.52
CA SER A 213 4.12 -13.97 -25.60
C SER A 213 3.29 -13.23 -24.55
N PRO A 214 3.60 -13.39 -23.25
CA PRO A 214 2.88 -12.71 -22.19
C PRO A 214 3.20 -11.21 -22.21
N LYS A 215 2.19 -10.40 -21.96
CA LYS A 215 2.32 -8.94 -21.78
C LYS A 215 1.84 -8.59 -20.38
N PHE A 216 2.65 -7.88 -19.65
CA PHE A 216 2.32 -7.39 -18.32
C PHE A 216 1.64 -6.02 -18.45
N TRP A 217 0.33 -6.00 -18.32
CA TRP A 217 -0.49 -4.82 -18.58
C TRP A 217 -0.12 -3.64 -17.65
N LEU A 218 0.19 -3.92 -16.39
CA LEU A 218 0.61 -2.88 -15.44
C LEU A 218 1.89 -2.17 -15.85
N GLU A 219 2.86 -2.89 -16.45
CA GLU A 219 4.13 -2.32 -16.92
C GLU A 219 3.93 -1.34 -18.07
N MET A 220 2.84 -1.48 -18.82
CA MET A 220 2.50 -0.58 -19.92
C MET A 220 1.65 0.60 -19.44
N VAL A 221 0.61 0.33 -18.63
CA VAL A 221 -0.39 1.34 -18.31
C VAL A 221 0.04 2.29 -17.19
N VAL A 222 0.76 1.77 -16.19
CA VAL A 222 1.17 2.61 -15.03
C VAL A 222 2.13 3.71 -15.45
N PRO A 223 3.20 3.47 -16.24
CA PRO A 223 4.01 4.57 -16.76
C PRO A 223 3.21 5.56 -17.61
N ALA A 224 2.30 5.08 -18.46
CA ALA A 224 1.50 5.94 -19.33
C ALA A 224 0.62 6.95 -18.56
N PHE A 225 0.16 6.63 -17.36
CA PHE A 225 -0.53 7.61 -16.50
C PHE A 225 0.32 8.83 -16.16
N TYR A 226 1.63 8.67 -16.17
CA TYR A 226 2.59 9.69 -15.75
C TYR A 226 3.35 10.39 -16.90
N ASP A 227 3.07 10.05 -18.15
CA ASP A 227 3.77 10.62 -19.33
C ASP A 227 3.69 12.14 -19.39
N LYS A 228 2.58 12.74 -18.89
CA LYS A 228 2.43 14.20 -18.80
C LYS A 228 3.51 14.88 -17.94
N PHE A 229 4.01 14.19 -16.91
CA PHE A 229 5.07 14.72 -16.04
C PHE A 229 6.45 14.57 -16.68
N VAL A 230 6.68 13.49 -17.44
CA VAL A 230 7.93 13.29 -18.18
C VAL A 230 8.09 14.35 -19.26
N SER A 231 7.05 14.60 -20.02
CA SER A 231 7.04 15.64 -21.05
C SER A 231 7.33 17.03 -20.49
N SER A 232 6.79 17.37 -19.31
CA SER A 232 7.02 18.68 -18.66
C SER A 232 8.48 18.89 -18.23
N ILE A 233 9.16 17.83 -17.80
CA ILE A 233 10.58 17.87 -17.39
C ILE A 233 11.47 18.17 -18.61
N TYR A 234 11.25 17.49 -19.74
CA TYR A 234 12.01 17.73 -20.97
C TYR A 234 11.86 19.17 -21.48
N TYR A 235 10.67 19.77 -21.37
CA TYR A 235 10.47 21.17 -21.79
C TYR A 235 11.16 22.17 -20.86
N GLN A 236 11.31 21.88 -19.59
CA GLN A 236 12.03 22.75 -18.64
C GLN A 236 13.55 22.69 -18.85
N ASP A 237 14.12 21.52 -19.06
CA ASP A 237 15.56 21.34 -19.30
C ASP A 237 15.99 22.01 -20.61
N VAL A 238 15.24 21.83 -21.69
CA VAL A 238 15.52 22.48 -23.00
C VAL A 238 15.44 24.00 -22.92
N ASN A 239 14.56 24.57 -22.10
CA ASN A 239 14.47 26.02 -21.94
C ASN A 239 15.55 26.59 -21.01
N HIS A 240 16.00 25.81 -20.03
CA HIS A 240 17.09 26.21 -19.13
C HIS A 240 18.44 26.27 -19.88
N ASP A 241 18.74 25.27 -20.71
CA ASP A 241 19.93 25.26 -21.57
C ASP A 241 19.93 26.39 -22.60
N ARG A 242 18.74 26.77 -23.14
CA ARG A 242 18.64 27.90 -24.06
C ARG A 242 18.87 29.27 -23.40
N THR A 243 18.60 29.37 -22.09
CA THR A 243 18.82 30.61 -21.33
C THR A 243 20.28 30.78 -20.94
N LEU A 244 20.99 29.69 -20.66
CA LEU A 244 22.44 29.64 -20.36
C LEU A 244 23.29 29.87 -21.62
N ALA A 245 22.78 29.54 -22.81
CA ALA A 245 23.49 29.73 -24.07
C ALA A 245 23.33 31.18 -24.65
N ARG A 246 22.58 32.07 -23.99
CA ARG A 246 22.34 33.46 -24.40
C ARG A 246 23.00 34.49 -23.48
N ASN A 247 23.71 34.08 -22.46
CA ASN A 247 24.55 34.91 -21.59
C ASN A 247 26.04 34.53 -21.79
#